data_5292060281c9a6d571ac574f0a7407e5
#
_entry.id   5292060281c9a6d571ac574f0a7407e5
#
_cell.length_a   1.000
_cell.length_b   1.000
_cell.length_c   1.000
_cell.angle_alpha   90.00
_cell.angle_beta   90.00
_cell.angle_gamma   90.00
#
_symmetry.space_group_name_H-M   'P 1'
#
loop_
_entity.id
_entity.type
_entity.pdbx_description
1 polymer ?
#
loop_
_entity_poly.entity_id
_entity_poly.type
_entity_poly.pdbx_seq_one_letter_code
_entity_poly.pdbx_strand_id
1 'polypeptide(L)'
;MFSAYHAMAADSDTFSIPKVIVSNITNREVIFGGEEALLEALDRADAENPALISVVTSCVPETIGDDVEGVCASHAAADKIVYVPASGFLGGSSQDGENIALISISKRVSPSEIVPRTAVIIGEKNLESEVEENYAEVCRLLSRLGITVSLRFCRNISAADIIKLGTADFFIIRDERVEEAGRTIAENFGRPYVSSFPSGLSGCVRFIREAGLACGISETEIEDAVSAEEAFQAEQLSIFKELSGMKVSLGFEPFAGCHAVAREAMQRLNIHEAADGMEIKLPFYLPVGLSGVLKMLYLWRREKRK
;
A
#
# COMPACT_ATOMS: atom_id res chain seq x y z
N MET A 1 16.58 -2.91 13.47
CA MET A 1 15.33 -2.66 12.73
C MET A 1 14.46 -1.62 13.42
N PHE A 2 14.09 -1.76 14.70
CA PHE A 2 13.32 -0.76 15.46
C PHE A 2 13.93 0.65 15.47
N SER A 3 15.25 0.79 15.64
CA SER A 3 15.92 2.10 15.65
C SER A 3 15.83 2.85 14.31
N ALA A 4 15.87 2.13 13.18
CA ALA A 4 15.68 2.74 11.87
C ALA A 4 14.22 3.19 11.67
N TYR A 5 13.27 2.40 12.16
CA TYR A 5 11.84 2.75 12.17
C TYR A 5 11.59 4.02 13.00
N HIS A 6 12.18 4.10 14.19
CA HIS A 6 12.10 5.29 15.03
C HIS A 6 12.71 6.53 14.40
N ALA A 7 13.87 6.38 13.72
CA ALA A 7 14.53 7.51 13.06
C ALA A 7 13.70 8.05 11.89
N MET A 8 13.11 7.17 11.08
CA MET A 8 12.24 7.59 9.96
C MET A 8 10.90 8.17 10.43
N ALA A 9 10.38 7.69 11.56
CA ALA A 9 9.15 8.21 12.15
C ALA A 9 9.36 9.58 12.80
N ALA A 10 10.55 9.87 13.33
CA ALA A 10 10.89 11.16 13.94
C ALA A 10 10.93 12.32 12.93
N ASP A 11 11.13 12.04 11.64
CA ASP A 11 11.11 13.02 10.56
C ASP A 11 9.69 13.32 10.02
N SER A 12 8.66 12.66 10.54
CA SER A 12 7.27 12.81 10.11
C SER A 12 6.41 13.34 11.24
N ASP A 13 5.95 14.57 11.15
CA ASP A 13 5.02 15.21 12.12
C ASP A 13 3.67 14.48 12.26
N THR A 14 3.39 13.50 11.38
CA THR A 14 2.11 12.79 11.29
C THR A 14 2.17 11.32 11.73
N PHE A 15 3.35 10.82 12.11
CA PHE A 15 3.53 9.40 12.39
C PHE A 15 3.54 9.09 13.89
N SER A 16 2.55 8.33 14.34
CA SER A 16 2.50 7.79 15.72
C SER A 16 3.03 6.34 15.72
N ILE A 17 4.08 6.10 16.51
CA ILE A 17 4.60 4.74 16.72
C ILE A 17 3.71 4.05 17.77
N PRO A 18 3.14 2.87 17.46
CA PRO A 18 2.40 2.12 18.46
C PRO A 18 3.34 1.69 19.61
N LYS A 19 2.79 1.62 20.83
CA LYS A 19 3.53 1.06 21.96
C LYS A 19 3.82 -0.40 21.71
N VAL A 20 5.07 -0.82 21.91
CA VAL A 20 5.50 -2.20 21.75
C VAL A 20 5.83 -2.79 23.10
N ILE A 21 5.21 -3.93 23.42
CA ILE A 21 5.46 -4.72 24.63
C ILE A 21 6.01 -6.07 24.16
N VAL A 22 7.07 -6.53 24.80
CA VAL A 22 7.70 -7.83 24.51
C VAL A 22 7.43 -8.79 25.65
N SER A 23 7.00 -10.03 25.35
CA SER A 23 6.80 -11.09 26.32
C SER A 23 8.11 -11.60 26.92
N ASN A 24 9.25 -11.32 26.27
CA ASN A 24 10.59 -11.59 26.76
C ASN A 24 10.87 -13.10 27.04
N ILE A 25 10.66 -13.94 26.02
CA ILE A 25 10.93 -15.38 26.08
C ILE A 25 12.41 -15.62 26.36
N THR A 26 12.69 -16.34 27.46
CA THR A 26 14.02 -16.75 27.90
C THR A 26 14.21 -18.26 27.70
N ASN A 27 15.35 -18.82 28.13
CA ASN A 27 15.58 -20.27 28.09
C ASN A 27 14.54 -21.08 28.89
N ARG A 28 13.94 -20.47 29.92
CA ARG A 28 12.89 -21.12 30.72
C ARG A 28 11.64 -21.34 29.87
N GLU A 29 11.18 -20.28 29.22
CA GLU A 29 9.96 -20.31 28.37
C GLU A 29 10.17 -21.23 27.16
N VAL A 30 11.38 -21.29 26.60
CA VAL A 30 11.71 -22.24 25.51
C VAL A 30 11.54 -23.70 25.94
N ILE A 31 11.78 -24.04 27.23
CA ILE A 31 11.70 -25.39 27.75
C ILE A 31 10.29 -25.73 28.28
N PHE A 32 9.63 -24.78 28.92
CA PHE A 32 8.38 -25.00 29.64
C PHE A 32 7.14 -24.40 29.00
N GLY A 33 7.30 -23.64 27.87
CA GLY A 33 6.26 -22.90 27.21
C GLY A 33 6.25 -21.43 27.59
N GLY A 34 5.86 -20.57 26.63
CA GLY A 34 5.83 -19.11 26.74
C GLY A 34 4.44 -18.51 27.03
N GLU A 35 3.42 -19.35 27.24
CA GLU A 35 2.03 -18.90 27.42
C GLU A 35 1.84 -18.01 28.65
N GLU A 36 2.50 -18.31 29.78
CA GLU A 36 2.46 -17.48 30.99
C GLU A 36 3.09 -16.11 30.73
N ALA A 37 4.24 -16.06 30.06
CA ALA A 37 4.91 -14.80 29.69
C ALA A 37 4.09 -13.98 28.70
N LEU A 38 3.34 -14.62 27.80
CA LEU A 38 2.40 -13.94 26.91
C LEU A 38 1.23 -13.35 27.71
N LEU A 39 0.64 -14.10 28.63
CA LEU A 39 -0.46 -13.63 29.49
C LEU A 39 -0.05 -12.40 30.30
N GLU A 40 1.13 -12.43 30.95
CA GLU A 40 1.67 -11.27 31.65
C GLU A 40 1.90 -10.06 30.72
N ALA A 41 2.32 -10.29 29.48
CA ALA A 41 2.50 -9.23 28.52
C ALA A 41 1.16 -8.62 28.07
N LEU A 42 0.12 -9.45 27.92
CA LEU A 42 -1.24 -9.02 27.60
C LEU A 42 -1.85 -8.21 28.74
N ASP A 43 -1.69 -8.64 30.00
CA ASP A 43 -2.13 -7.88 31.19
C ASP A 43 -1.50 -6.49 31.22
N ARG A 44 -0.18 -6.40 30.94
CA ARG A 44 0.53 -5.12 30.85
C ARG A 44 0.04 -4.26 29.70
N ALA A 45 -0.31 -4.88 28.57
CA ALA A 45 -0.85 -4.17 27.42
C ALA A 45 -2.25 -3.63 27.70
N ASP A 46 -3.13 -4.44 28.29
CA ASP A 46 -4.51 -4.04 28.61
C ASP A 46 -4.58 -2.96 29.71
N ALA A 47 -3.64 -2.98 30.68
CA ALA A 47 -3.53 -1.94 31.69
C ALA A 47 -3.31 -0.52 31.13
N GLU A 48 -2.80 -0.39 29.90
CA GLU A 48 -2.68 0.87 29.16
C GLU A 48 -3.99 1.31 28.49
N ASN A 49 -5.04 0.49 28.62
CA ASN A 49 -6.36 0.71 28.03
C ASN A 49 -6.33 1.04 26.51
N PRO A 50 -5.68 0.22 25.68
CA PRO A 50 -5.64 0.45 24.25
C PRO A 50 -6.99 0.11 23.60
N ALA A 51 -7.25 0.69 22.43
CA ALA A 51 -8.40 0.30 21.58
C ALA A 51 -8.17 -1.02 20.83
N LEU A 52 -6.90 -1.39 20.58
CA LEU A 52 -6.51 -2.62 19.90
C LEU A 52 -5.15 -3.11 20.43
N ILE A 53 -5.02 -4.42 20.61
CA ILE A 53 -3.76 -5.12 20.92
C ILE A 53 -3.48 -6.07 19.77
N SER A 54 -2.37 -5.86 19.06
CA SER A 54 -1.91 -6.80 18.03
C SER A 54 -0.83 -7.69 18.61
N VAL A 55 -1.07 -8.99 18.68
CA VAL A 55 -0.11 -10.00 19.12
C VAL A 55 0.55 -10.60 17.88
N VAL A 56 1.83 -10.29 17.70
CA VAL A 56 2.63 -10.77 16.57
C VAL A 56 3.63 -11.78 17.09
N THR A 57 3.55 -13.03 16.61
CA THR A 57 4.45 -14.09 17.01
C THR A 57 5.82 -13.98 16.36
N SER A 58 6.83 -14.46 17.08
CA SER A 58 8.16 -14.73 16.53
C SER A 58 8.33 -16.22 16.25
N CYS A 59 9.50 -16.60 15.71
CA CYS A 59 9.79 -18.00 15.39
C CYS A 59 9.78 -18.93 16.61
N VAL A 60 10.09 -18.42 17.80
CA VAL A 60 10.27 -19.29 19.00
C VAL A 60 8.94 -19.87 19.48
N PRO A 61 7.88 -19.08 19.78
CA PRO A 61 6.60 -19.63 20.19
C PRO A 61 6.01 -20.62 19.19
N GLU A 62 6.10 -20.32 17.92
CA GLU A 62 5.60 -21.19 16.84
C GLU A 62 6.36 -22.53 16.78
N THR A 63 7.69 -22.50 17.02
CA THR A 63 8.53 -23.71 16.97
C THR A 63 8.32 -24.61 18.17
N ILE A 64 8.14 -24.05 19.36
CA ILE A 64 7.89 -24.81 20.59
C ILE A 64 6.43 -25.25 20.73
N GLY A 65 5.53 -24.73 19.90
CA GLY A 65 4.13 -25.12 19.86
C GLY A 65 3.26 -24.47 20.93
N ASP A 66 3.59 -23.25 21.36
CA ASP A 66 2.75 -22.48 22.28
C ASP A 66 1.37 -22.21 21.66
N ASP A 67 0.30 -22.39 22.44
CA ASP A 67 -1.07 -22.03 22.02
C ASP A 67 -1.34 -20.53 22.16
N VAL A 68 -0.66 -19.74 21.35
CA VAL A 68 -0.80 -18.28 21.36
C VAL A 68 -2.24 -17.84 21.06
N GLU A 69 -2.91 -18.50 20.12
CA GLU A 69 -4.30 -18.19 19.76
C GLU A 69 -5.25 -18.48 20.92
N GLY A 70 -5.10 -19.61 21.60
CA GLY A 70 -5.90 -19.96 22.76
C GLY A 70 -5.70 -18.99 23.93
N VAL A 71 -4.45 -18.59 24.20
CA VAL A 71 -4.16 -17.57 25.23
C VAL A 71 -4.84 -16.25 24.85
N CYS A 72 -4.72 -15.77 23.62
CA CYS A 72 -5.38 -14.55 23.16
C CYS A 72 -6.90 -14.62 23.29
N ALA A 73 -7.49 -15.75 22.91
CA ALA A 73 -8.94 -15.94 22.94
C ALA A 73 -9.51 -16.07 24.37
N SER A 74 -8.72 -16.56 25.32
CA SER A 74 -9.13 -16.73 26.72
C SER A 74 -8.88 -15.51 27.61
N HIS A 75 -8.13 -14.52 27.12
CA HIS A 75 -7.80 -13.31 27.88
C HIS A 75 -9.03 -12.42 28.11
N ALA A 76 -9.06 -11.70 29.25
CA ALA A 76 -10.20 -10.82 29.60
C ALA A 76 -10.44 -9.72 28.54
N ALA A 77 -9.40 -9.28 27.84
CA ALA A 77 -9.47 -8.29 26.75
C ALA A 77 -9.51 -8.92 25.35
N ALA A 78 -9.96 -10.17 25.19
CA ALA A 78 -9.97 -10.88 23.91
C ALA A 78 -10.71 -10.11 22.79
N ASP A 79 -11.70 -9.31 23.15
CA ASP A 79 -12.42 -8.41 22.23
C ASP A 79 -11.55 -7.31 21.60
N LYS A 80 -10.41 -6.98 22.21
CA LYS A 80 -9.43 -6.00 21.70
C LYS A 80 -8.21 -6.66 21.05
N ILE A 81 -8.03 -7.98 21.20
CA ILE A 81 -6.83 -8.67 20.75
C ILE A 81 -6.97 -9.16 19.30
N VAL A 82 -5.95 -8.92 18.48
CA VAL A 82 -5.77 -9.51 17.15
C VAL A 82 -4.52 -10.35 17.16
N TYR A 83 -4.68 -11.64 16.95
CA TYR A 83 -3.56 -12.56 16.77
C TYR A 83 -3.07 -12.53 15.32
N VAL A 84 -1.75 -12.39 15.14
CA VAL A 84 -1.06 -12.33 13.85
C VAL A 84 0.05 -13.39 13.85
N PRO A 85 -0.17 -14.59 13.29
CA PRO A 85 0.84 -15.64 13.18
C PRO A 85 1.84 -15.29 12.08
N ALA A 86 2.88 -14.51 12.41
CA ALA A 86 3.85 -13.97 11.46
C ALA A 86 5.24 -14.61 11.58
N SER A 87 5.32 -15.89 11.95
CA SER A 87 6.57 -16.64 12.06
C SER A 87 7.20 -16.89 10.69
N GLY A 88 8.43 -16.43 10.49
CA GLY A 88 9.19 -16.66 9.25
C GLY A 88 10.03 -17.95 9.23
N PHE A 89 10.15 -18.65 10.36
CA PHE A 89 11.02 -19.84 10.46
C PHE A 89 10.41 -21.10 9.83
N LEU A 90 9.09 -21.23 9.87
CA LEU A 90 8.36 -22.35 9.27
C LEU A 90 8.11 -22.19 7.77
N GLY A 91 8.70 -21.18 7.16
CA GLY A 91 8.53 -20.78 5.77
C GLY A 91 7.78 -19.47 5.65
N GLY A 92 7.92 -18.83 4.49
CA GLY A 92 7.31 -17.53 4.21
C GLY A 92 8.31 -16.38 4.11
N SER A 93 7.87 -15.31 3.52
CA SER A 93 8.59 -14.05 3.33
C SER A 93 8.05 -12.96 4.25
N SER A 94 8.74 -11.81 4.32
CA SER A 94 8.20 -10.63 5.01
C SER A 94 6.87 -10.15 4.41
N GLN A 95 6.63 -10.46 3.15
CA GLN A 95 5.40 -10.15 2.45
C GLN A 95 4.24 -11.02 2.91
N ASP A 96 4.48 -12.32 3.14
CA ASP A 96 3.46 -13.22 3.67
C ASP A 96 3.02 -12.75 5.07
N GLY A 97 4.00 -12.33 5.91
CA GLY A 97 3.70 -11.74 7.22
C GLY A 97 2.86 -10.47 7.13
N GLU A 98 3.11 -9.61 6.13
CA GLU A 98 2.30 -8.42 5.87
C GLU A 98 0.88 -8.78 5.44
N ASN A 99 0.71 -9.72 4.51
CA ASN A 99 -0.59 -10.21 4.08
C ASN A 99 -1.39 -10.81 5.24
N ILE A 100 -0.75 -11.65 6.07
CA ILE A 100 -1.37 -12.24 7.27
C ILE A 100 -1.83 -11.14 8.23
N ALA A 101 -1.01 -10.11 8.48
CA ALA A 101 -1.35 -9.02 9.38
C ALA A 101 -2.57 -8.22 8.88
N LEU A 102 -2.59 -7.85 7.60
CA LEU A 102 -3.71 -7.15 6.98
C LEU A 102 -5.01 -7.96 7.08
N ILE A 103 -4.96 -9.26 6.75
CA ILE A 103 -6.12 -10.15 6.83
C ILE A 103 -6.58 -10.30 8.29
N SER A 104 -5.65 -10.52 9.24
CA SER A 104 -6.01 -10.70 10.65
C SER A 104 -6.70 -9.47 11.24
N ILE A 105 -6.19 -8.26 10.95
CA ILE A 105 -6.80 -7.03 11.42
C ILE A 105 -8.17 -6.82 10.76
N SER A 106 -8.33 -7.13 9.47
CA SER A 106 -9.60 -6.95 8.75
C SER A 106 -10.74 -7.79 9.31
N LYS A 107 -10.44 -8.97 9.90
CA LYS A 107 -11.43 -9.84 10.56
C LYS A 107 -12.11 -9.20 11.77
N ARG A 108 -11.60 -8.09 12.29
CA ARG A 108 -12.24 -7.33 13.39
C ARG A 108 -13.45 -6.53 12.95
N VAL A 109 -13.68 -6.42 11.65
CA VAL A 109 -14.77 -5.63 11.07
C VAL A 109 -15.69 -6.53 10.24
N SER A 110 -16.97 -6.35 10.42
CA SER A 110 -18.00 -6.98 9.57
C SER A 110 -18.45 -6.05 8.45
N PRO A 111 -18.87 -6.59 7.30
CA PRO A 111 -19.52 -5.81 6.26
C PRO A 111 -20.70 -5.00 6.82
N SER A 112 -20.84 -3.76 6.39
CA SER A 112 -21.93 -2.87 6.81
C SER A 112 -22.51 -2.13 5.60
N GLU A 113 -23.41 -1.19 5.84
CA GLU A 113 -24.03 -0.40 4.78
C GLU A 113 -22.97 0.36 3.98
N ILE A 114 -23.05 0.24 2.66
CA ILE A 114 -22.09 0.89 1.73
C ILE A 114 -22.28 2.40 1.78
N VAL A 115 -21.17 3.12 1.92
CA VAL A 115 -21.11 4.54 1.61
C VAL A 115 -20.72 4.67 0.13
N PRO A 116 -21.63 5.10 -0.75
CA PRO A 116 -21.37 5.15 -2.19
C PRO A 116 -20.18 6.02 -2.55
N ARG A 117 -19.46 5.64 -3.60
CA ARG A 117 -18.29 6.36 -4.10
C ARG A 117 -17.17 6.52 -3.05
N THR A 118 -16.99 5.52 -2.21
CA THR A 118 -15.87 5.47 -1.27
C THR A 118 -14.96 4.30 -1.57
N ALA A 119 -13.67 4.56 -1.54
CA ALA A 119 -12.64 3.54 -1.70
C ALA A 119 -11.82 3.38 -0.40
N VAL A 120 -11.33 2.17 -0.17
CA VAL A 120 -10.31 1.88 0.83
C VAL A 120 -9.06 1.39 0.14
N ILE A 121 -7.91 2.01 0.43
CA ILE A 121 -6.62 1.57 -0.08
C ILE A 121 -6.03 0.54 0.90
N ILE A 122 -5.54 -0.58 0.36
CA ILE A 122 -4.92 -1.67 1.12
C ILE A 122 -3.44 -1.78 0.77
N GLY A 123 -2.57 -1.82 1.79
CA GLY A 123 -1.16 -2.18 1.67
C GLY A 123 -0.19 -1.04 1.41
N GLU A 124 -0.55 0.21 1.68
CA GLU A 124 0.43 1.29 1.70
C GLU A 124 1.35 1.14 2.93
N LYS A 125 2.66 1.25 2.69
CA LYS A 125 3.67 1.09 3.74
C LYS A 125 4.05 2.43 4.35
N ASN A 126 4.26 2.43 5.67
CA ASN A 126 4.73 3.63 6.36
C ASN A 126 6.17 4.02 5.99
N LEU A 127 6.99 3.03 5.60
CA LEU A 127 8.41 3.20 5.26
C LEU A 127 8.66 3.17 3.74
N GLU A 128 7.71 3.58 2.94
CA GLU A 128 7.84 3.68 1.49
C GLU A 128 8.11 5.13 1.09
N SER A 129 9.04 5.36 0.17
CA SER A 129 9.25 6.68 -0.40
C SER A 129 8.10 7.07 -1.33
N GLU A 130 7.87 8.37 -1.48
CA GLU A 130 6.85 8.94 -2.37
C GLU A 130 5.40 8.51 -2.09
N VAL A 131 5.15 7.94 -0.90
CA VAL A 131 3.82 7.39 -0.59
C VAL A 131 2.74 8.46 -0.57
N GLU A 132 3.02 9.66 -0.08
CA GLU A 132 2.04 10.75 -0.04
C GLU A 132 1.79 11.34 -1.43
N GLU A 133 2.82 11.44 -2.26
CA GLU A 133 2.67 11.88 -3.66
C GLU A 133 1.90 10.85 -4.49
N ASN A 134 2.17 9.57 -4.29
CA ASN A 134 1.43 8.49 -4.95
C ASN A 134 -0.04 8.49 -4.52
N TYR A 135 -0.31 8.69 -3.23
CA TYR A 135 -1.65 8.83 -2.70
C TYR A 135 -2.38 10.04 -3.29
N ALA A 136 -1.72 11.21 -3.34
CA ALA A 136 -2.29 12.41 -3.94
C ALA A 136 -2.66 12.19 -5.42
N GLU A 137 -1.82 11.47 -6.17
CA GLU A 137 -2.11 11.14 -7.58
C GLU A 137 -3.32 10.20 -7.72
N VAL A 138 -3.41 9.18 -6.87
CA VAL A 138 -4.59 8.28 -6.84
C VAL A 138 -5.85 9.07 -6.51
N CYS A 139 -5.82 9.93 -5.50
CA CYS A 139 -6.96 10.79 -5.14
C CYS A 139 -7.34 11.74 -6.28
N ARG A 140 -6.36 12.29 -7.01
CA ARG A 140 -6.61 13.17 -8.18
C ARG A 140 -7.38 12.42 -9.27
N LEU A 141 -6.99 11.17 -9.57
CA LEU A 141 -7.68 10.36 -10.56
C LEU A 141 -9.10 9.98 -10.10
N LEU A 142 -9.26 9.55 -8.86
CA LEU A 142 -10.56 9.20 -8.29
C LEU A 142 -11.52 10.39 -8.23
N SER A 143 -11.01 11.61 -8.00
CA SER A 143 -11.81 12.82 -7.95
C SER A 143 -12.53 13.13 -9.28
N ARG A 144 -12.01 12.65 -10.43
CA ARG A 144 -12.68 12.78 -11.73
C ARG A 144 -14.00 12.01 -11.80
N LEU A 145 -14.17 11.01 -10.94
CA LEU A 145 -15.39 10.21 -10.80
C LEU A 145 -16.17 10.54 -9.52
N GLY A 146 -15.79 11.60 -8.80
CA GLY A 146 -16.39 11.94 -7.52
C GLY A 146 -16.17 10.87 -6.43
N ILE A 147 -15.14 10.03 -6.57
CA ILE A 147 -14.78 8.99 -5.61
C ILE A 147 -13.81 9.55 -4.57
N THR A 148 -14.02 9.21 -3.30
CA THR A 148 -13.15 9.60 -2.18
C THR A 148 -12.52 8.40 -1.51
N VAL A 149 -11.28 8.55 -1.02
CA VAL A 149 -10.63 7.53 -0.19
C VAL A 149 -11.05 7.73 1.26
N SER A 150 -11.78 6.78 1.82
CA SER A 150 -12.27 6.83 3.20
C SER A 150 -11.28 6.28 4.23
N LEU A 151 -10.37 5.41 3.80
CA LEU A 151 -9.37 4.78 4.65
C LEU A 151 -8.13 4.36 3.84
N ARG A 152 -6.97 4.55 4.44
CA ARG A 152 -5.68 3.98 3.98
C ARG A 152 -5.30 2.85 4.96
N PHE A 153 -5.69 1.63 4.62
CA PHE A 153 -5.55 0.49 5.54
C PHE A 153 -4.19 -0.21 5.37
N CYS A 154 -3.30 -0.24 6.34
CA CYS A 154 -3.28 0.32 7.72
C CYS A 154 -2.27 1.49 7.84
N ARG A 155 -2.41 2.58 7.11
CA ARG A 155 -1.48 3.70 7.18
C ARG A 155 -2.06 4.88 7.96
N ASN A 156 -1.36 5.33 9.01
CA ASN A 156 -1.72 6.51 9.82
C ASN A 156 -3.20 6.55 10.23
N ILE A 157 -3.71 5.42 10.68
CA ILE A 157 -5.10 5.27 11.12
C ILE A 157 -5.17 4.96 12.61
N SER A 158 -6.24 5.38 13.24
CA SER A 158 -6.58 4.90 14.58
C SER A 158 -7.30 3.55 14.51
N ALA A 159 -7.32 2.79 15.61
CA ALA A 159 -8.10 1.56 15.69
C ALA A 159 -9.59 1.77 15.41
N ALA A 160 -10.13 2.96 15.76
CA ALA A 160 -11.52 3.31 15.48
C ALA A 160 -11.81 3.49 13.97
N ASP A 161 -10.81 3.88 13.17
CA ASP A 161 -10.99 4.06 11.74
C ASP A 161 -11.16 2.74 10.97
N ILE A 162 -10.72 1.61 11.56
CA ILE A 162 -10.77 0.29 10.91
C ILE A 162 -12.20 -0.07 10.51
N ILE A 163 -13.21 0.40 11.22
CA ILE A 163 -14.62 0.18 10.90
C ILE A 163 -14.99 0.65 9.48
N LYS A 164 -14.25 1.61 8.91
CA LYS A 164 -14.46 2.09 7.54
C LYS A 164 -14.22 1.02 6.46
N LEU A 165 -13.52 -0.08 6.78
CA LEU A 165 -13.45 -1.25 5.91
C LEU A 165 -14.85 -1.77 5.56
N GLY A 166 -15.74 -1.82 6.56
CA GLY A 166 -17.09 -2.34 6.41
C GLY A 166 -18.01 -1.51 5.51
N THR A 167 -17.72 -0.20 5.40
CA THR A 167 -18.55 0.75 4.63
C THR A 167 -18.01 1.03 3.23
N ALA A 168 -16.84 0.50 2.86
CA ALA A 168 -16.24 0.72 1.56
C ALA A 168 -17.15 0.27 0.40
N ASP A 169 -17.21 1.06 -0.65
CA ASP A 169 -17.87 0.68 -1.90
C ASP A 169 -16.99 -0.31 -2.67
N PHE A 170 -15.70 -0.06 -2.73
CA PHE A 170 -14.70 -0.95 -3.30
C PHE A 170 -13.32 -0.78 -2.64
N PHE A 171 -12.41 -1.72 -2.96
CA PHE A 171 -11.03 -1.69 -2.48
C PHE A 171 -10.04 -1.36 -3.60
N ILE A 172 -8.93 -0.72 -3.25
CA ILE A 172 -7.78 -0.48 -4.13
C ILE A 172 -6.58 -1.16 -3.50
N ILE A 173 -6.02 -2.14 -4.19
CA ILE A 173 -4.82 -2.83 -3.77
C ILE A 173 -3.61 -2.00 -4.20
N ARG A 174 -2.63 -1.78 -3.30
CA ARG A 174 -1.46 -0.94 -3.61
C ARG A 174 -0.63 -1.48 -4.78
N ASP A 175 -0.31 -2.76 -4.72
CA ASP A 175 0.47 -3.49 -5.73
C ASP A 175 0.37 -5.01 -5.53
N GLU A 176 1.04 -5.77 -6.41
CA GLU A 176 1.02 -7.24 -6.42
C GLU A 176 1.52 -7.89 -5.11
N ARG A 177 2.34 -7.20 -4.33
CA ARG A 177 2.88 -7.74 -3.06
C ARG A 177 1.80 -7.97 -2.02
N VAL A 178 0.74 -7.20 -2.05
CA VAL A 178 -0.41 -7.28 -1.13
C VAL A 178 -1.69 -7.74 -1.82
N GLU A 179 -1.58 -8.31 -3.03
CA GLU A 179 -2.73 -8.76 -3.81
C GLU A 179 -3.51 -9.86 -3.09
N GLU A 180 -2.81 -10.81 -2.45
CA GLU A 180 -3.45 -11.88 -1.69
C GLU A 180 -4.33 -11.33 -0.55
N ALA A 181 -3.78 -10.43 0.26
CA ALA A 181 -4.54 -9.80 1.34
C ALA A 181 -5.68 -8.96 0.81
N GLY A 182 -5.43 -8.14 -0.21
CA GLY A 182 -6.43 -7.27 -0.82
C GLY A 182 -7.61 -8.04 -1.38
N ARG A 183 -7.35 -9.12 -2.13
CA ARG A 183 -8.36 -10.01 -2.68
C ARG A 183 -9.15 -10.71 -1.56
N THR A 184 -8.47 -11.32 -0.59
CA THR A 184 -9.11 -12.00 0.54
C THR A 184 -10.02 -11.04 1.33
N ILE A 185 -9.56 -9.82 1.57
CA ILE A 185 -10.37 -8.79 2.24
C ILE A 185 -11.58 -8.44 1.37
N ALA A 186 -11.39 -8.17 0.08
CA ALA A 186 -12.49 -7.83 -0.83
C ALA A 186 -13.56 -8.93 -0.89
N GLU A 187 -13.15 -10.21 -0.98
CA GLU A 187 -14.04 -11.36 -0.95
C GLU A 187 -14.80 -11.46 0.38
N ASN A 188 -14.14 -11.29 1.52
CA ASN A 188 -14.75 -11.33 2.85
C ASN A 188 -15.80 -10.23 3.05
N PHE A 189 -15.61 -9.07 2.44
CA PHE A 189 -16.57 -7.97 2.50
C PHE A 189 -17.61 -8.01 1.36
N GLY A 190 -17.44 -8.90 0.38
CA GLY A 190 -18.32 -8.99 -0.79
C GLY A 190 -18.29 -7.71 -1.64
N ARG A 191 -17.09 -7.12 -1.82
CA ARG A 191 -16.88 -5.87 -2.54
C ARG A 191 -15.92 -6.07 -3.72
N PRO A 192 -16.09 -5.31 -4.82
CA PRO A 192 -15.12 -5.29 -5.91
C PRO A 192 -13.80 -4.66 -5.48
N TYR A 193 -12.77 -4.87 -6.29
CA TYR A 193 -11.47 -4.24 -6.08
C TYR A 193 -10.75 -3.89 -7.39
N VAL A 194 -9.84 -2.93 -7.29
CA VAL A 194 -8.86 -2.56 -8.32
C VAL A 194 -7.51 -3.12 -7.90
N SER A 195 -6.86 -3.86 -8.78
CA SER A 195 -5.72 -4.73 -8.41
C SER A 195 -4.38 -4.01 -8.19
N SER A 196 -4.25 -2.74 -8.60
CA SER A 196 -3.02 -1.97 -8.40
C SER A 196 -3.21 -0.47 -8.57
N PHE A 197 -2.27 0.28 -8.03
CA PHE A 197 -2.14 1.70 -8.34
C PHE A 197 -1.82 1.91 -9.83
N PRO A 198 -2.20 3.07 -10.41
CA PRO A 198 -1.95 3.35 -11.81
C PRO A 198 -0.45 3.49 -12.09
N SER A 199 0.09 2.81 -13.10
CA SER A 199 1.46 2.94 -13.55
C SER A 199 1.53 3.61 -14.91
N GLY A 200 2.31 4.70 -15.03
CA GLY A 200 2.43 5.44 -16.28
C GLY A 200 1.15 6.18 -16.69
N LEU A 201 1.09 6.61 -17.94
CA LEU A 201 0.00 7.41 -18.50
C LEU A 201 -1.24 6.57 -18.82
N SER A 202 -1.05 5.46 -19.54
CA SER A 202 -2.14 4.52 -19.85
C SER A 202 -2.70 3.85 -18.61
N GLY A 203 -1.85 3.66 -17.59
CA GLY A 203 -2.29 3.18 -16.29
C GLY A 203 -3.30 4.11 -15.62
N CYS A 204 -3.19 5.43 -15.78
CA CYS A 204 -4.19 6.38 -15.27
C CYS A 204 -5.57 6.14 -15.91
N VAL A 205 -5.61 5.98 -17.23
CA VAL A 205 -6.85 5.74 -17.98
C VAL A 205 -7.49 4.43 -17.56
N ARG A 206 -6.68 3.36 -17.50
CA ARG A 206 -7.16 2.05 -17.04
C ARG A 206 -7.71 2.12 -15.62
N PHE A 207 -6.99 2.78 -14.70
CA PHE A 207 -7.40 2.92 -13.31
C PHE A 207 -8.73 3.67 -13.15
N ILE A 208 -8.96 4.75 -13.92
CA ILE A 208 -10.24 5.47 -13.93
C ILE A 208 -11.38 4.53 -14.37
N ARG A 209 -11.18 3.74 -15.43
CA ARG A 209 -12.18 2.78 -15.91
C ARG A 209 -12.49 1.70 -14.86
N GLU A 210 -11.46 1.09 -14.30
CA GLU A 210 -11.61 0.04 -13.29
C GLU A 210 -12.31 0.57 -12.04
N ALA A 211 -11.93 1.74 -11.55
CA ALA A 211 -12.56 2.38 -10.38
C ALA A 211 -14.02 2.76 -10.66
N GLY A 212 -14.31 3.31 -11.85
CA GLY A 212 -15.66 3.65 -12.27
C GLY A 212 -16.58 2.42 -12.35
N LEU A 213 -16.08 1.33 -12.94
CA LEU A 213 -16.81 0.06 -13.02
C LEU A 213 -17.03 -0.54 -11.63
N ALA A 214 -16.02 -0.49 -10.75
CA ALA A 214 -16.15 -0.98 -9.37
C ALA A 214 -17.23 -0.26 -8.57
N CYS A 215 -17.42 1.05 -8.81
CA CYS A 215 -18.48 1.86 -8.20
C CYS A 215 -19.82 1.81 -8.95
N GLY A 216 -19.94 1.07 -10.03
CA GLY A 216 -21.16 1.05 -10.85
C GLY A 216 -21.48 2.39 -11.54
N ILE A 217 -20.46 3.20 -11.83
CA ILE A 217 -20.60 4.49 -12.51
C ILE A 217 -20.95 4.24 -13.98
N SER A 218 -21.75 5.13 -14.59
CA SER A 218 -22.16 4.98 -15.98
C SER A 218 -20.97 5.07 -16.94
N GLU A 219 -21.02 4.32 -18.05
CA GLU A 219 -19.99 4.32 -19.07
C GLU A 219 -19.73 5.73 -19.62
N THR A 220 -20.77 6.55 -19.79
CA THR A 220 -20.65 7.94 -20.25
C THR A 220 -19.81 8.77 -19.27
N GLU A 221 -20.09 8.68 -17.96
CA GLU A 221 -19.36 9.42 -16.93
C GLU A 221 -17.89 8.95 -16.84
N ILE A 222 -17.63 7.64 -17.03
CA ILE A 222 -16.29 7.10 -17.09
C ILE A 222 -15.52 7.63 -18.31
N GLU A 223 -16.14 7.64 -19.51
CA GLU A 223 -15.50 8.15 -20.73
C GLU A 223 -15.22 9.65 -20.66
N ASP A 224 -16.10 10.43 -20.06
CA ASP A 224 -15.89 11.86 -19.80
C ASP A 224 -14.67 12.08 -18.88
N ALA A 225 -14.55 11.28 -17.82
CA ALA A 225 -13.42 11.33 -16.89
C ALA A 225 -12.10 10.92 -17.58
N VAL A 226 -12.12 9.88 -18.42
CA VAL A 226 -10.98 9.44 -19.24
C VAL A 226 -10.55 10.52 -20.20
N SER A 227 -11.49 11.10 -20.97
CA SER A 227 -11.20 12.17 -21.93
C SER A 227 -10.57 13.40 -21.25
N ALA A 228 -11.09 13.75 -20.07
CA ALA A 228 -10.53 14.85 -19.27
C ALA A 228 -9.11 14.53 -18.76
N GLU A 229 -8.83 13.25 -18.42
CA GLU A 229 -7.48 12.85 -18.02
C GLU A 229 -6.50 12.86 -19.19
N GLU A 230 -6.89 12.36 -20.35
CA GLU A 230 -6.04 12.36 -21.55
C GLU A 230 -5.69 13.79 -21.98
N ALA A 231 -6.68 14.71 -21.96
CA ALA A 231 -6.45 16.13 -22.23
C ALA A 231 -5.47 16.75 -21.22
N PHE A 232 -5.64 16.46 -19.94
CA PHE A 232 -4.74 16.92 -18.88
C PHE A 232 -3.33 16.40 -19.05
N GLN A 233 -3.16 15.11 -19.36
CA GLN A 233 -1.86 14.52 -19.66
C GLN A 233 -1.17 15.19 -20.83
N ALA A 234 -1.91 15.44 -21.93
CA ALA A 234 -1.37 16.13 -23.10
C ALA A 234 -0.90 17.56 -22.78
N GLU A 235 -1.67 18.31 -21.99
CA GLU A 235 -1.28 19.63 -21.50
C GLU A 235 0.01 19.58 -20.67
N GLN A 236 0.08 18.68 -19.66
CA GLN A 236 1.25 18.56 -18.77
C GLN A 236 2.51 18.11 -19.54
N LEU A 237 2.37 17.17 -20.47
CA LEU A 237 3.48 16.72 -21.31
C LEU A 237 3.98 17.81 -22.25
N SER A 238 3.12 18.76 -22.65
CA SER A 238 3.51 19.87 -23.53
C SER A 238 4.64 20.75 -22.96
N ILE A 239 4.82 20.73 -21.62
CA ILE A 239 5.91 21.44 -20.91
C ILE A 239 7.29 20.88 -21.26
N PHE A 240 7.36 19.65 -21.81
CA PHE A 240 8.59 18.91 -22.12
C PHE A 240 8.88 18.88 -23.63
N LYS A 241 8.30 19.77 -24.43
CA LYS A 241 8.50 19.82 -25.90
C LYS A 241 9.98 19.88 -26.30
N GLU A 242 10.84 20.46 -25.48
CA GLU A 242 12.28 20.52 -25.76
C GLU A 242 12.97 19.16 -25.71
N LEU A 243 12.32 18.10 -25.19
CA LEU A 243 12.85 16.74 -25.23
C LEU A 243 12.54 16.02 -26.56
N SER A 244 11.64 16.57 -27.39
CA SER A 244 11.30 15.98 -28.67
C SER A 244 12.52 15.84 -29.58
N GLY A 245 12.59 14.73 -30.31
CA GLY A 245 13.69 14.38 -31.22
C GLY A 245 14.99 13.91 -30.52
N MET A 246 15.00 13.86 -29.19
CA MET A 246 16.16 13.31 -28.47
C MET A 246 16.35 11.83 -28.79
N LYS A 247 17.62 11.41 -28.89
CA LYS A 247 18.00 9.99 -28.88
C LYS A 247 18.46 9.64 -27.46
N VAL A 248 17.86 8.62 -26.88
CA VAL A 248 18.16 8.16 -25.54
C VAL A 248 18.39 6.65 -25.50
N SER A 249 19.24 6.20 -24.58
CA SER A 249 19.35 4.78 -24.23
C SER A 249 18.75 4.58 -22.82
N LEU A 250 17.95 3.53 -22.66
CA LEU A 250 17.40 3.17 -21.36
C LEU A 250 18.51 2.46 -20.57
N GLY A 251 18.85 3.00 -19.41
CA GLY A 251 19.79 2.40 -18.49
C GLY A 251 19.22 1.14 -17.80
N PHE A 252 19.83 0.77 -16.69
CA PHE A 252 19.35 -0.35 -15.85
C PHE A 252 17.89 -0.13 -15.42
N GLU A 253 17.08 -1.18 -15.48
CA GLU A 253 15.70 -1.19 -14.99
C GLU A 253 15.68 -1.51 -13.48
N PRO A 254 15.50 -0.51 -12.61
CA PRO A 254 15.57 -0.74 -11.16
C PRO A 254 14.37 -1.53 -10.63
N PHE A 255 13.22 -1.39 -11.30
CA PHE A 255 11.97 -2.06 -10.96
C PHE A 255 11.23 -2.47 -12.23
N ALA A 256 10.65 -3.66 -12.23
CA ALA A 256 9.91 -4.20 -13.38
C ALA A 256 8.81 -3.24 -13.84
N GLY A 257 8.73 -2.98 -15.13
CA GLY A 257 7.76 -2.06 -15.74
C GLY A 257 8.25 -0.62 -15.92
N CYS A 258 9.38 -0.19 -15.30
CA CYS A 258 9.92 1.15 -15.50
C CYS A 258 10.29 1.43 -16.97
N HIS A 259 10.85 0.45 -17.70
CA HIS A 259 11.12 0.57 -19.13
C HIS A 259 9.84 0.78 -19.93
N ALA A 260 8.76 0.07 -19.60
CA ALA A 260 7.48 0.22 -20.29
C ALA A 260 6.91 1.63 -20.13
N VAL A 261 6.90 2.15 -18.90
CA VAL A 261 6.47 3.53 -18.61
C VAL A 261 7.36 4.57 -19.30
N ALA A 262 8.68 4.34 -19.31
CA ALA A 262 9.61 5.23 -20.01
C ALA A 262 9.33 5.26 -21.52
N ARG A 263 9.16 4.10 -22.17
CA ARG A 263 8.86 4.01 -23.61
C ARG A 263 7.51 4.68 -23.95
N GLU A 264 6.51 4.54 -23.08
CA GLU A 264 5.23 5.23 -23.24
C GLU A 264 5.43 6.75 -23.25
N ALA A 265 6.17 7.30 -22.29
CA ALA A 265 6.47 8.72 -22.21
C ALA A 265 7.31 9.19 -23.42
N MET A 266 8.27 8.40 -23.86
CA MET A 266 9.08 8.66 -25.07
C MET A 266 8.21 8.73 -26.33
N GLN A 267 7.28 7.80 -26.49
CA GLN A 267 6.36 7.79 -27.62
C GLN A 267 5.50 9.06 -27.66
N ARG A 268 4.96 9.47 -26.52
CA ARG A 268 4.13 10.67 -26.40
C ARG A 268 4.88 11.96 -26.69
N LEU A 269 6.21 11.99 -26.45
CA LEU A 269 7.08 13.16 -26.64
C LEU A 269 7.94 13.09 -27.91
N ASN A 270 7.77 12.06 -28.75
CA ASN A 270 8.60 11.81 -29.93
C ASN A 270 10.10 11.76 -29.58
N ILE A 271 10.45 10.99 -28.55
CA ILE A 271 11.83 10.68 -28.13
C ILE A 271 12.18 9.30 -28.70
N HIS A 272 13.40 9.14 -29.22
CA HIS A 272 13.82 7.92 -29.88
C HIS A 272 14.78 7.10 -29.02
N GLU A 273 14.46 5.82 -28.83
CA GLU A 273 15.39 4.87 -28.19
C GLU A 273 16.49 4.48 -29.18
N ALA A 274 17.74 4.66 -28.80
CA ALA A 274 18.91 4.35 -29.61
C ALA A 274 20.08 3.94 -28.72
N ALA A 275 20.87 2.95 -29.14
CA ALA A 275 22.01 2.44 -28.39
C ALA A 275 23.13 3.48 -28.20
N ASP A 276 23.25 4.40 -29.17
CA ASP A 276 24.18 5.55 -29.15
C ASP A 276 23.57 6.81 -28.54
N GLY A 277 22.36 6.71 -27.98
CA GLY A 277 21.65 7.82 -27.34
C GLY A 277 22.22 8.18 -25.97
N MET A 278 21.79 9.33 -25.46
CA MET A 278 22.10 9.74 -24.09
C MET A 278 21.49 8.74 -23.11
N GLU A 279 22.31 8.17 -22.22
CA GLU A 279 21.81 7.30 -21.17
C GLU A 279 20.92 8.09 -20.20
N ILE A 280 19.68 7.64 -20.04
CA ILE A 280 18.72 8.22 -19.08
C ILE A 280 18.56 7.31 -17.88
N LYS A 281 18.49 7.94 -16.71
CA LYS A 281 18.21 7.24 -15.46
C LYS A 281 16.72 7.07 -15.27
N LEU A 282 16.34 5.86 -14.87
CA LEU A 282 14.99 5.55 -14.46
C LEU A 282 14.79 5.78 -12.96
N PRO A 283 13.57 6.10 -12.51
CA PRO A 283 13.26 6.15 -11.09
C PRO A 283 13.43 4.77 -10.45
N PHE A 284 13.78 4.75 -9.17
CA PHE A 284 14.01 3.50 -8.43
C PHE A 284 12.73 2.68 -8.24
N TYR A 285 11.57 3.33 -8.21
CA TYR A 285 10.26 2.70 -8.11
C TYR A 285 9.45 2.92 -9.39
N LEU A 286 8.47 2.05 -9.64
CA LEU A 286 7.55 2.19 -10.74
C LEU A 286 6.79 3.53 -10.65
N PRO A 287 6.87 4.40 -11.68
CA PRO A 287 6.19 5.69 -11.66
C PRO A 287 4.67 5.53 -11.51
N VAL A 288 4.11 6.11 -10.45
CA VAL A 288 2.67 6.11 -10.22
C VAL A 288 2.04 7.28 -10.96
N GLY A 289 1.14 6.95 -11.88
CA GLY A 289 0.34 7.90 -12.65
C GLY A 289 1.15 8.94 -13.42
N LEU A 290 0.51 10.05 -13.74
CA LEU A 290 1.11 11.17 -14.44
C LEU A 290 2.19 11.85 -13.58
N SER A 291 1.97 12.01 -12.29
CA SER A 291 2.94 12.67 -11.40
C SER A 291 4.29 11.96 -11.38
N GLY A 292 4.28 10.61 -11.34
CA GLY A 292 5.49 9.80 -11.44
C GLY A 292 6.20 9.93 -12.78
N VAL A 293 5.45 9.99 -13.88
CA VAL A 293 5.99 10.23 -15.23
C VAL A 293 6.63 11.62 -15.32
N LEU A 294 5.97 12.65 -14.80
CA LEU A 294 6.50 14.01 -14.83
C LEU A 294 7.82 14.11 -14.04
N LYS A 295 7.91 13.49 -12.86
CA LYS A 295 9.18 13.41 -12.09
C LYS A 295 10.30 12.78 -12.92
N MET A 296 10.01 11.69 -13.62
CA MET A 296 10.97 11.02 -14.51
C MET A 296 11.41 11.97 -15.64
N LEU A 297 10.50 12.68 -16.28
CA LEU A 297 10.80 13.63 -17.34
C LEU A 297 11.61 14.84 -16.85
N TYR A 298 11.38 15.31 -15.63
CA TYR A 298 12.22 16.35 -15.00
C TYR A 298 13.66 15.90 -14.81
N LEU A 299 13.88 14.61 -14.45
CA LEU A 299 15.22 14.04 -14.38
C LEU A 299 15.90 14.05 -15.75
N TRP A 300 15.19 13.60 -16.81
CA TRP A 300 15.73 13.60 -18.18
C TRP A 300 16.04 15.00 -18.68
N ARG A 301 15.18 15.97 -18.41
CA ARG A 301 15.42 17.39 -18.71
C ARG A 301 16.70 17.92 -18.05
N ARG A 302 16.94 17.52 -16.81
CA ARG A 302 18.15 17.91 -16.07
C ARG A 302 19.41 17.29 -16.67
N GLU A 303 19.37 16.03 -17.08
CA GLU A 303 20.51 15.36 -17.74
C GLU A 303 20.81 16.00 -19.11
N LYS A 304 19.81 16.36 -19.89
CA LYS A 304 19.99 17.08 -21.17
C LYS A 304 20.72 18.41 -21.03
N ARG A 305 20.60 19.07 -19.87
CA ARG A 305 21.21 20.39 -19.63
C ARG A 305 22.65 20.34 -19.13
N LYS A 306 23.15 19.16 -18.78
CA LYS A 306 24.56 18.95 -18.41
C LYS A 306 25.43 18.81 -19.64
#